data_6c17a8e0ccc84b30b68d47d7b5570208
#
_entry.id   6c17a8e0ccc84b30b68d47d7b5570208
#
_cell.length_a   1.000
_cell.length_b   1.000
_cell.length_c   1.000
_cell.angle_alpha   90.00
_cell.angle_beta   90.00
_cell.angle_gamma   90.00
#
_symmetry.space_group_name_H-M   'P 1'
#
loop_
_entity.id
_entity.type
_entity.pdbx_description
1 polymer ?
#
loop_
_entity_poly.entity_id
_entity_poly.type
_entity_poly.pdbx_seq_one_letter_code
_entity_poly.pdbx_strand_id
1 'polypeptide(L)'
;MSKNKDISVVSPNAALVEASGVPALLDQIRPAWKAKSLISRVQRLVSVDPSSACQRLLNAAIHDLKEKVVIAGLDIAGEAAKKHKLPSVDNAEDIENYSTAKIIDLAYRMGLLSRPEWRRVARCYEIRRDLEHEDDEYEAGVEDCVYIFKTCIEVILQKDPIHLLKVTDVKEIVE
;
A
#
# COMPACT_ATOMS: atom_id res chain seq x y z
N MET A 1 19.09 -22.53 34.48
CA MET A 1 19.49 -22.20 33.21
C MET A 1 18.50 -21.41 32.44
N SER A 2 18.74 -20.20 32.38
CA SER A 2 17.87 -19.29 31.74
C SER A 2 18.03 -19.33 30.24
N LYS A 3 17.50 -20.25 29.61
CA LYS A 3 17.74 -20.35 28.26
C LYS A 3 16.73 -19.80 27.45
N ASN A 4 16.98 -19.43 26.30
CA ASN A 4 16.12 -19.26 25.16
C ASN A 4 14.98 -18.28 25.30
N LYS A 5 15.14 -17.27 26.15
CA LYS A 5 14.16 -16.21 26.21
C LYS A 5 14.12 -15.42 24.92
N ASP A 6 15.25 -15.37 24.20
CA ASP A 6 15.33 -14.61 22.96
C ASP A 6 14.58 -15.24 21.80
N ILE A 7 14.32 -16.51 21.88
CA ILE A 7 13.62 -17.23 20.81
C ILE A 7 12.18 -16.75 20.67
N SER A 8 11.56 -16.26 21.76
CA SER A 8 10.19 -15.79 21.73
C SER A 8 10.01 -14.47 20.95
N VAL A 9 11.11 -13.79 20.59
CA VAL A 9 11.06 -12.52 19.86
C VAL A 9 10.81 -12.73 18.37
N VAL A 10 11.23 -13.86 17.82
CA VAL A 10 11.09 -14.12 16.38
C VAL A 10 9.76 -14.83 16.11
N SER A 11 9.00 -14.31 15.15
CA SER A 11 7.74 -14.91 14.73
C SER A 11 7.96 -16.33 14.21
N PRO A 12 7.07 -17.28 14.53
CA PRO A 12 7.14 -18.64 13.98
C PRO A 12 7.10 -18.69 12.46
N ASN A 13 6.48 -17.69 11.82
CA ASN A 13 6.33 -17.63 10.36
C ASN A 13 7.53 -17.00 9.64
N ALA A 14 8.47 -16.40 10.37
CA ALA A 14 9.55 -15.63 9.76
C ALA A 14 10.37 -16.44 8.75
N ALA A 15 10.79 -17.65 9.10
CA ALA A 15 11.59 -18.48 8.22
C ALA A 15 10.82 -18.89 6.95
N LEU A 16 9.53 -19.18 7.08
CA LEU A 16 8.69 -19.55 5.95
C LEU A 16 8.47 -18.36 5.00
N VAL A 17 8.29 -17.18 5.54
CA VAL A 17 8.14 -15.96 4.72
C VAL A 17 9.44 -15.66 3.96
N GLU A 18 10.59 -15.78 4.61
CA GLU A 18 11.87 -15.60 3.93
C GLU A 18 12.07 -16.63 2.81
N ALA A 19 11.72 -17.88 3.07
CA ALA A 19 11.85 -18.96 2.08
C ALA A 19 10.89 -18.81 0.90
N SER A 20 9.81 -18.04 1.06
CA SER A 20 8.83 -17.84 0.00
C SER A 20 9.33 -16.94 -1.14
N GLY A 21 10.47 -16.27 -0.96
CA GLY A 21 11.00 -15.32 -1.94
C GLY A 21 10.42 -13.91 -1.83
N VAL A 22 9.53 -13.66 -0.88
CA VAL A 22 8.92 -12.35 -0.66
C VAL A 22 9.96 -11.24 -0.43
N PRO A 23 11.03 -11.44 0.34
CA PRO A 23 12.03 -10.38 0.52
C PRO A 23 12.65 -9.89 -0.78
N ALA A 24 12.79 -10.76 -1.78
CA ALA A 24 13.34 -10.37 -3.08
C ALA A 24 12.44 -9.38 -3.83
N LEU A 25 11.14 -9.38 -3.55
CA LEU A 25 10.21 -8.43 -4.17
C LEU A 25 10.51 -6.98 -3.79
N LEU A 26 11.15 -6.76 -2.65
CA LEU A 26 11.54 -5.42 -2.21
C LEU A 26 12.47 -4.73 -3.21
N ASP A 27 13.24 -5.50 -3.98
CA ASP A 27 14.11 -4.96 -5.01
C ASP A 27 13.36 -4.34 -6.18
N GLN A 28 12.09 -4.71 -6.36
CA GLN A 28 11.23 -4.21 -7.43
C GLN A 28 10.60 -2.85 -7.09
N ILE A 29 10.70 -2.40 -5.86
CA ILE A 29 10.17 -1.10 -5.44
C ILE A 29 10.95 0.02 -6.14
N ARG A 30 10.24 1.07 -6.59
CA ARG A 30 10.89 2.22 -7.25
C ARG A 30 11.99 2.82 -6.36
N PRO A 31 13.10 3.29 -6.96
CA PRO A 31 14.21 3.87 -6.18
C PRO A 31 13.81 5.00 -5.24
N ALA A 32 12.84 5.81 -5.62
CA ALA A 32 12.35 6.90 -4.78
C ALA A 32 11.79 6.40 -3.44
N TRP A 33 11.16 5.23 -3.42
CA TRP A 33 10.64 4.63 -2.20
C TRP A 33 11.67 3.80 -1.45
N LYS A 34 12.62 3.18 -2.15
CA LYS A 34 13.71 2.45 -1.49
C LYS A 34 14.56 3.34 -0.60
N ALA A 35 14.69 4.61 -0.98
CA ALA A 35 15.46 5.58 -0.20
C ALA A 35 14.77 6.01 1.09
N LYS A 36 13.47 5.73 1.25
CA LYS A 36 12.72 6.13 2.44
C LYS A 36 12.96 5.14 3.58
N SER A 37 13.13 5.66 4.79
CA SER A 37 13.40 4.85 5.98
C SER A 37 12.35 3.80 6.26
N LEU A 38 11.12 4.03 5.80
CA LEU A 38 10.01 3.09 6.01
C LEU A 38 10.30 1.74 5.33
N ILE A 39 10.82 1.77 4.10
CA ILE A 39 11.16 0.54 3.38
C ILE A 39 12.32 -0.19 4.04
N SER A 40 13.34 0.53 4.51
CA SER A 40 14.45 -0.11 5.21
C SER A 40 14.01 -0.79 6.51
N ARG A 41 13.00 -0.22 7.18
CA ARG A 41 12.40 -0.86 8.37
C ARG A 41 11.67 -2.14 7.98
N VAL A 42 10.96 -2.15 6.86
CA VAL A 42 10.29 -3.35 6.35
C VAL A 42 11.33 -4.46 6.14
N GLN A 43 12.45 -4.14 5.49
CA GLN A 43 13.51 -5.11 5.24
C GLN A 43 14.03 -5.76 6.53
N ARG A 44 14.19 -4.97 7.59
CA ARG A 44 14.65 -5.49 8.87
C ARG A 44 13.62 -6.32 9.59
N LEU A 45 12.34 -6.01 9.42
CA LEU A 45 11.27 -6.70 10.11
C LEU A 45 10.88 -8.03 9.48
N VAL A 46 11.08 -8.20 8.18
CA VAL A 46 10.65 -9.42 7.46
C VAL A 46 11.18 -10.69 8.12
N SER A 47 12.42 -10.68 8.56
CA SER A 47 13.06 -11.87 9.15
C SER A 47 12.73 -12.07 10.63
N VAL A 48 12.08 -11.10 11.27
CA VAL A 48 11.79 -11.16 12.70
C VAL A 48 10.29 -11.15 12.96
N ASP A 49 9.56 -10.24 12.34
CA ASP A 49 8.13 -10.06 12.55
C ASP A 49 7.43 -9.73 11.24
N PRO A 50 7.07 -10.75 10.45
CA PRO A 50 6.41 -10.55 9.16
C PRO A 50 5.11 -9.77 9.23
N SER A 51 4.32 -9.90 10.31
CA SER A 51 3.07 -9.17 10.48
C SER A 51 3.31 -7.67 10.52
N SER A 52 4.30 -7.25 11.31
CA SER A 52 4.68 -5.83 11.36
C SER A 52 5.26 -5.34 10.04
N ALA A 53 6.02 -6.17 9.36
CA ALA A 53 6.55 -5.85 8.04
C ALA A 53 5.42 -5.61 7.05
N CYS A 54 4.41 -6.46 7.03
CA CYS A 54 3.23 -6.30 6.17
C CYS A 54 2.47 -5.01 6.45
N GLN A 55 2.26 -4.69 7.72
CA GLN A 55 1.56 -3.45 8.09
C GLN A 55 2.33 -2.22 7.63
N ARG A 56 3.63 -2.20 7.83
CA ARG A 56 4.46 -1.07 7.40
C ARG A 56 4.54 -0.94 5.88
N LEU A 57 4.59 -2.06 5.18
CA LEU A 57 4.61 -2.04 3.72
C LEU A 57 3.29 -1.51 3.17
N LEU A 58 2.16 -1.94 3.73
CA LEU A 58 0.87 -1.43 3.31
C LEU A 58 0.76 0.08 3.59
N ASN A 59 1.25 0.53 4.73
CA ASN A 59 1.29 1.97 5.03
C ASN A 59 2.10 2.73 3.97
N ALA A 60 3.26 2.20 3.58
CA ALA A 60 4.07 2.81 2.51
C ALA A 60 3.29 2.86 1.19
N ALA A 61 2.61 1.78 0.85
CA ALA A 61 1.82 1.71 -0.38
C ALA A 61 0.67 2.73 -0.37
N ILE A 62 0.00 2.90 0.76
CA ILE A 62 -1.09 3.88 0.88
C ILE A 62 -0.55 5.31 0.77
N HIS A 63 0.59 5.61 1.38
CA HIS A 63 1.23 6.92 1.21
C HIS A 63 1.57 7.18 -0.25
N ASP A 64 2.13 6.19 -0.93
CA ASP A 64 2.45 6.31 -2.35
C ASP A 64 1.20 6.52 -3.19
N LEU A 65 0.12 5.81 -2.86
CA LEU A 65 -1.15 5.96 -3.57
C LEU A 65 -1.70 7.38 -3.42
N LYS A 66 -1.60 7.96 -2.23
CA LYS A 66 -1.99 9.36 -2.00
C LYS A 66 -1.15 10.33 -2.84
N GLU A 67 0.16 10.13 -2.89
CA GLU A 67 1.04 10.93 -3.74
C GLU A 67 0.66 10.80 -5.21
N LYS A 68 0.36 9.59 -5.66
CA LYS A 68 -0.07 9.35 -7.05
C LYS A 68 -1.38 10.04 -7.38
N VAL A 69 -2.32 10.09 -6.45
CA VAL A 69 -3.58 10.81 -6.64
C VAL A 69 -3.31 12.30 -6.84
N VAL A 70 -2.45 12.88 -6.02
CA VAL A 70 -2.08 14.30 -6.14
C VAL A 70 -1.40 14.57 -7.49
N ILE A 71 -0.43 13.73 -7.86
CA ILE A 71 0.31 13.88 -9.12
C ILE A 71 -0.62 13.71 -10.33
N ALA A 72 -1.58 12.78 -10.23
CA ALA A 72 -2.53 12.53 -11.31
C ALA A 72 -3.39 13.75 -11.60
N GLY A 73 -3.75 14.53 -10.60
CA GLY A 73 -4.49 15.76 -10.76
C GLY A 73 -5.56 15.96 -9.68
N LEU A 74 -5.43 17.04 -8.92
CA LEU A 74 -6.39 17.36 -7.86
C LEU A 74 -7.78 17.68 -8.41
N ASP A 75 -7.85 18.28 -9.58
CA ASP A 75 -9.11 18.57 -10.24
C ASP A 75 -9.87 17.30 -10.64
N ILE A 76 -9.15 16.31 -11.17
CA ILE A 76 -9.74 15.02 -11.52
C ILE A 76 -10.16 14.26 -10.26
N ALA A 77 -9.33 14.31 -9.22
CA ALA A 77 -9.67 13.72 -7.91
C ALA A 77 -10.94 14.37 -7.34
N GLY A 78 -11.04 15.68 -7.40
CA GLY A 78 -12.21 16.41 -6.92
C GLY A 78 -13.50 16.03 -7.65
N GLU A 79 -13.43 15.87 -8.96
CA GLU A 79 -14.59 15.45 -9.75
C GLU A 79 -14.99 14.00 -9.43
N ALA A 80 -14.03 13.11 -9.32
CA ALA A 80 -14.30 11.73 -8.97
C ALA A 80 -14.90 11.61 -7.56
N ALA A 81 -14.35 12.36 -6.61
CA ALA A 81 -14.88 12.40 -5.26
C ALA A 81 -16.32 12.87 -5.21
N LYS A 82 -16.65 13.92 -5.93
CA LYS A 82 -18.01 14.45 -6.01
C LYS A 82 -18.97 13.43 -6.62
N LYS A 83 -18.56 12.83 -7.74
CA LYS A 83 -19.38 11.87 -8.46
C LYS A 83 -19.69 10.63 -7.62
N HIS A 84 -18.74 10.18 -6.82
CA HIS A 84 -18.84 8.93 -6.06
C HIS A 84 -19.08 9.14 -4.56
N LYS A 85 -19.45 10.35 -4.16
CA LYS A 85 -19.78 10.70 -2.77
C LYS A 85 -18.66 10.40 -1.77
N LEU A 86 -17.44 10.69 -2.20
CA LEU A 86 -16.25 10.63 -1.36
C LEU A 86 -15.98 12.01 -0.75
N PRO A 87 -15.14 12.12 0.28
CA PRO A 87 -14.80 13.43 0.85
C PRO A 87 -14.28 14.41 -0.20
N SER A 88 -14.66 15.67 -0.09
CA SER A 88 -14.28 16.73 -1.03
C SER A 88 -12.77 16.87 -1.16
N VAL A 89 -12.30 17.13 -2.36
CA VAL A 89 -10.88 17.33 -2.64
C VAL A 89 -10.69 18.67 -3.32
N ASP A 90 -10.06 19.61 -2.63
CA ASP A 90 -9.71 20.93 -3.16
C ASP A 90 -8.19 21.14 -3.20
N ASN A 91 -7.46 20.47 -2.30
CA ASN A 91 -6.01 20.61 -2.18
C ASN A 91 -5.37 19.30 -1.76
N ALA A 92 -4.04 19.28 -1.70
CA ALA A 92 -3.29 18.07 -1.35
C ALA A 92 -3.55 17.61 0.08
N GLU A 93 -3.82 18.54 1.01
CA GLU A 93 -4.11 18.19 2.40
C GLU A 93 -5.38 17.36 2.52
N ASP A 94 -6.38 17.65 1.69
CA ASP A 94 -7.60 16.85 1.67
C ASP A 94 -7.31 15.39 1.35
N ILE A 95 -6.37 15.12 0.45
CA ILE A 95 -5.94 13.77 0.11
C ILE A 95 -5.22 13.12 1.30
N GLU A 96 -4.35 13.86 1.98
CA GLU A 96 -3.67 13.35 3.18
C GLU A 96 -4.66 12.92 4.25
N ASN A 97 -5.79 13.59 4.37
CA ASN A 97 -6.81 13.29 5.36
C ASN A 97 -7.73 12.14 4.97
N TYR A 98 -7.60 11.60 3.78
CA TYR A 98 -8.40 10.45 3.37
C TYR A 98 -8.06 9.21 4.21
N SER A 99 -9.09 8.45 4.60
CA SER A 99 -8.87 7.14 5.22
C SER A 99 -8.31 6.17 4.19
N THR A 100 -7.69 5.10 4.68
CA THR A 100 -7.15 4.05 3.81
C THR A 100 -8.21 3.48 2.87
N ALA A 101 -9.38 3.13 3.39
CA ALA A 101 -10.45 2.57 2.58
C ALA A 101 -10.90 3.54 1.48
N LYS A 102 -11.01 4.81 1.81
CA LYS A 102 -11.51 5.82 0.87
C LYS A 102 -10.48 6.21 -0.18
N ILE A 103 -9.20 6.26 0.16
CA ILE A 103 -8.19 6.55 -0.87
C ILE A 103 -8.06 5.41 -1.88
N ILE A 104 -8.22 4.18 -1.44
CA ILE A 104 -8.23 3.03 -2.35
C ILE A 104 -9.41 3.16 -3.32
N ASP A 105 -10.58 3.52 -2.83
CA ASP A 105 -11.76 3.71 -3.67
C ASP A 105 -11.57 4.89 -4.63
N LEU A 106 -11.07 6.01 -4.15
CA LEU A 106 -10.81 7.19 -5.00
C LEU A 106 -9.83 6.86 -6.13
N ALA A 107 -8.74 6.18 -5.82
CA ALA A 107 -7.76 5.80 -6.84
C ALA A 107 -8.39 4.91 -7.93
N TYR A 108 -9.25 3.99 -7.53
CA TYR A 108 -10.01 3.18 -8.48
C TYR A 108 -10.94 4.04 -9.33
N ARG A 109 -11.69 4.97 -8.71
CA ARG A 109 -12.62 5.84 -9.42
C ARG A 109 -11.93 6.80 -10.38
N MET A 110 -10.68 7.14 -10.11
CA MET A 110 -9.85 7.95 -11.01
C MET A 110 -9.21 7.13 -12.14
N GLY A 111 -9.30 5.81 -12.11
CA GLY A 111 -8.66 4.96 -13.10
C GLY A 111 -7.19 4.64 -12.82
N LEU A 112 -6.69 4.98 -11.63
CA LEU A 112 -5.31 4.66 -11.24
C LEU A 112 -5.13 3.19 -10.86
N LEU A 113 -6.22 2.54 -10.47
CA LEU A 113 -6.26 1.12 -10.20
C LEU A 113 -7.31 0.50 -11.12
N SER A 114 -7.00 -0.64 -11.73
CA SER A 114 -8.00 -1.45 -12.40
C SER A 114 -8.91 -2.11 -11.35
N ARG A 115 -10.03 -2.67 -11.79
CA ARG A 115 -10.95 -3.34 -10.85
C ARG A 115 -10.29 -4.52 -10.13
N PRO A 116 -9.55 -5.41 -10.81
CA PRO A 116 -8.82 -6.45 -10.10
C PRO A 116 -7.76 -5.92 -9.13
N GLU A 117 -7.03 -4.88 -9.51
CA GLU A 117 -6.05 -4.24 -8.64
C GLU A 117 -6.71 -3.64 -7.40
N TRP A 118 -7.82 -2.92 -7.59
CA TRP A 118 -8.60 -2.37 -6.49
C TRP A 118 -9.03 -3.46 -5.50
N ARG A 119 -9.52 -4.58 -5.99
CA ARG A 119 -9.93 -5.70 -5.14
C ARG A 119 -8.75 -6.27 -4.35
N ARG A 120 -7.59 -6.40 -4.98
CA ARG A 120 -6.39 -6.88 -4.31
C ARG A 120 -5.96 -5.95 -3.17
N VAL A 121 -5.93 -4.65 -3.43
CA VAL A 121 -5.54 -3.67 -2.40
C VAL A 121 -6.57 -3.62 -1.27
N ALA A 122 -7.85 -3.67 -1.61
CA ALA A 122 -8.92 -3.72 -0.59
C ALA A 122 -8.80 -4.96 0.30
N ARG A 123 -8.42 -6.09 -0.26
CA ARG A 123 -8.19 -7.32 0.49
C ARG A 123 -7.01 -7.17 1.45
N CYS A 124 -5.94 -6.52 1.01
CA CYS A 124 -4.80 -6.23 1.89
C CYS A 124 -5.23 -5.38 3.09
N TYR A 125 -6.10 -4.40 2.86
CA TYR A 125 -6.63 -3.56 3.93
C TYR A 125 -7.46 -4.38 4.93
N GLU A 126 -8.27 -5.31 4.45
CA GLU A 126 -9.04 -6.21 5.33
C GLU A 126 -8.12 -7.06 6.20
N ILE A 127 -7.08 -7.63 5.62
CA ILE A 127 -6.08 -8.42 6.36
C ILE A 127 -5.41 -7.55 7.43
N ARG A 128 -5.04 -6.33 7.08
CA ARG A 128 -4.44 -5.39 8.04
C ARG A 128 -5.37 -5.09 9.20
N ARG A 129 -6.66 -4.90 8.94
CA ARG A 129 -7.65 -4.66 9.99
C ARG A 129 -7.71 -5.84 10.96
N ASP A 130 -7.68 -7.05 10.43
CA ASP A 130 -7.68 -8.24 11.27
C ASP A 130 -6.44 -8.28 12.17
N LEU A 131 -5.27 -7.91 11.63
CA LEU A 131 -4.03 -7.85 12.41
C LEU A 131 -4.07 -6.79 13.51
N GLU A 132 -4.79 -5.69 13.30
CA GLU A 132 -4.90 -4.61 14.27
C GLU A 132 -5.91 -4.88 15.38
N HIS A 133 -6.96 -5.65 15.08
CA HIS A 133 -8.09 -5.86 15.98
C HIS A 133 -8.10 -7.22 16.67
N GLU A 134 -7.22 -8.11 16.28
CA GLU A 134 -7.07 -9.40 16.93
C GLU A 134 -6.16 -9.30 18.15
N ASP A 135 -6.17 -10.35 18.96
CA ASP A 135 -5.29 -10.43 20.13
C ASP A 135 -3.82 -10.41 19.72
N ASP A 136 -2.95 -10.11 20.68
CA ASP A 136 -1.50 -10.11 20.48
C ASP A 136 -0.95 -11.43 19.92
N GLU A 137 -1.72 -12.49 20.02
CA GLU A 137 -1.34 -13.80 19.51
C GLU A 137 -1.58 -13.96 18.01
N TYR A 138 -2.36 -13.06 17.40
CA TYR A 138 -2.65 -13.17 15.97
C TYR A 138 -1.45 -12.76 15.13
N GLU A 139 -1.06 -13.61 14.20
CA GLU A 139 0.00 -13.33 13.26
C GLU A 139 -0.49 -13.57 11.83
N ALA A 140 0.05 -12.81 10.89
CA ALA A 140 -0.22 -13.06 9.48
C ALA A 140 0.36 -14.41 9.08
N GLY A 141 -0.45 -15.23 8.41
CA GLY A 141 0.03 -16.46 7.80
C GLY A 141 0.99 -16.16 6.65
N VAL A 142 1.71 -17.18 6.20
CA VAL A 142 2.65 -17.04 5.09
C VAL A 142 1.93 -16.57 3.84
N GLU A 143 0.74 -17.10 3.57
CA GLU A 143 -0.07 -16.72 2.41
C GLU A 143 -0.49 -15.25 2.47
N ASP A 144 -0.89 -14.77 3.63
CA ASP A 144 -1.27 -13.36 3.82
C ASP A 144 -0.09 -12.43 3.59
N CYS A 145 1.08 -12.78 4.12
CA CYS A 145 2.30 -12.00 3.91
C CYS A 145 2.68 -11.94 2.44
N VAL A 146 2.66 -13.07 1.76
CA VAL A 146 2.96 -13.14 0.32
C VAL A 146 1.97 -12.28 -0.46
N TYR A 147 0.69 -12.39 -0.14
CA TYR A 147 -0.35 -11.62 -0.82
C TYR A 147 -0.17 -10.11 -0.65
N ILE A 148 0.08 -9.67 0.58
CA ILE A 148 0.28 -8.24 0.88
C ILE A 148 1.53 -7.71 0.17
N PHE A 149 2.66 -8.44 0.27
CA PHE A 149 3.91 -8.02 -0.37
C PHE A 149 3.75 -7.91 -1.89
N LYS A 150 3.22 -8.95 -2.51
CA LYS A 150 3.01 -8.93 -3.97
C LYS A 150 2.08 -7.81 -4.39
N THR A 151 0.96 -7.66 -3.70
CA THR A 151 -0.02 -6.63 -4.07
C THR A 151 0.54 -5.23 -3.89
N CYS A 152 1.11 -4.92 -2.74
CA CYS A 152 1.64 -3.58 -2.48
C CYS A 152 2.76 -3.21 -3.44
N ILE A 153 3.62 -4.15 -3.78
CA ILE A 153 4.76 -3.89 -4.66
C ILE A 153 4.33 -3.85 -6.13
N GLU A 154 3.67 -4.89 -6.61
CA GLU A 154 3.31 -4.99 -8.01
C GLU A 154 2.26 -3.98 -8.45
N VAL A 155 1.29 -3.70 -7.59
CA VAL A 155 0.18 -2.80 -7.92
C VAL A 155 0.51 -1.34 -7.67
N ILE A 156 1.29 -1.04 -6.63
CA ILE A 156 1.50 0.34 -6.21
C ILE A 156 2.98 0.75 -6.26
N LEU A 157 3.83 0.14 -5.41
CA LEU A 157 5.18 0.66 -5.16
C LEU A 157 6.15 0.50 -6.32
N GLN A 158 5.88 -0.39 -7.23
CA GLN A 158 6.68 -0.60 -8.44
C GLN A 158 6.33 0.40 -9.53
N LYS A 159 5.09 0.86 -9.59
CA LYS A 159 4.59 1.68 -10.68
C LYS A 159 4.91 3.15 -10.50
N ASP A 160 5.28 3.81 -11.58
CA ASP A 160 5.52 5.24 -11.60
C ASP A 160 4.22 6.03 -11.53
N PRO A 161 4.24 7.24 -10.93
CA PRO A 161 3.10 8.14 -10.99
C PRO A 161 2.78 8.54 -12.44
N ILE A 162 1.51 8.84 -12.70
CA ILE A 162 1.06 9.30 -14.00
C ILE A 162 0.23 10.57 -13.85
N HIS A 163 0.28 11.43 -14.86
CA HIS A 163 -0.60 12.57 -14.99
C HIS A 163 -1.86 12.17 -15.75
N LEU A 164 -3.01 12.57 -15.23
CA LEU A 164 -4.28 12.40 -15.93
C LEU A 164 -4.70 13.73 -16.53
N LEU A 165 -5.26 13.68 -17.73
CA LEU A 165 -5.80 14.86 -18.41
C LEU A 165 -7.31 14.71 -18.57
N LYS A 166 -8.04 15.80 -18.37
CA LYS A 166 -9.46 15.84 -18.69
C LYS A 166 -9.63 15.78 -20.20
N VAL A 167 -10.75 15.26 -20.66
CA VAL A 167 -11.06 15.22 -22.10
C VAL A 167 -11.02 16.60 -22.72
N THR A 168 -11.49 17.61 -22.00
CA THR A 168 -11.43 19.01 -22.45
C THR A 168 -10.00 19.51 -22.63
N ASP A 169 -9.10 19.14 -21.71
CA ASP A 169 -7.69 19.53 -21.79
C ASP A 169 -7.00 18.88 -23.00
N VAL A 170 -7.35 17.63 -23.27
CA VAL A 170 -6.82 16.93 -24.44
C VAL A 170 -7.25 17.62 -25.74
N LYS A 171 -8.50 18.05 -25.84
CA LYS A 171 -8.99 18.78 -27.00
C LYS A 171 -8.27 20.11 -27.20
N GLU A 172 -8.00 20.83 -26.13
CA GLU A 172 -7.26 22.08 -26.18
C GLU A 172 -5.81 21.87 -26.65
N ILE A 173 -5.19 20.78 -26.25
CA ILE A 173 -3.82 20.44 -26.67
C ILE A 173 -3.78 20.09 -28.17
N VAL A 174 -4.78 19.41 -28.66
CA VAL A 174 -4.84 18.96 -30.06
C VAL A 174 -5.21 20.08 -31.02
N GLU A 175 -6.04 21.00 -30.59
CA GLU A 175 -6.42 22.15 -31.39
C GLU A 175 -5.33 23.22 -31.45
#